data_966f31cc3fee2ddb8b133aafbb8a199e
#
_entry.id   966f31cc3fee2ddb8b133aafbb8a199e
#
_cell.length_a   1.000
_cell.length_b   1.000
_cell.length_c   1.000
_cell.angle_alpha   90.00
_cell.angle_beta   90.00
_cell.angle_gamma   90.00
#
_symmetry.space_group_name_H-M   'P 1'
#
loop_
_entity.id
_entity.type
_entity.pdbx_description
1 polymer ?
#
loop_
_entity_poly.entity_id
_entity_poly.type
_entity_poly.pdbx_seq_one_letter_code
_entity_poly.pdbx_strand_id
1 'polypeptide(L)'
;MNFPFFIARRYLFSKKSTHVINVISSISVIGVAVATMALVIVLSVFNGFHDLVASLFTSFDPQLKVVPVEGKTAPADDPILTKIRLLPQVDVATETVEDQALAIYNDHQAMVKIKGVDDNFAELSHITDILYGDGSFSLHAANLEYGTVGIRLAQNLGIGAQWDGFLKIYAPKKEGQLDMTNLGDGFVADSLNSPGVLFAVKQAKYDKNYIITSISFARNLFGQQGMLSDLELRLKPGSNLDAVKAEMQQIAGNKYKVLDRFEQQEDTFKIMSIEKMIAYIFLTFILVVACFNIIGSLSMLIIDKKNDVVTLRNLGANDKQITRVFLFEGRMIAVIGAVIGIGLGLLLCFLQQQYGFVRLGDSEGSFIVDAYPVSVHYSDVAIIFVTVIAVGWLAVWYPVRALSKRLLS
;
A
#
# COMPACT_ATOMS: atom_id res chain seq x y z
N MET A 1 -34.74 24.37 -22.91
CA MET A 1 -33.90 24.86 -21.76
C MET A 1 -34.74 24.79 -20.51
N ASN A 2 -34.30 24.08 -19.42
CA ASN A 2 -35.05 24.03 -18.18
C ASN A 2 -35.02 25.40 -17.48
N PHE A 3 -36.19 26.06 -17.37
CA PHE A 3 -36.35 27.39 -16.77
C PHE A 3 -35.61 27.54 -15.41
N PRO A 4 -35.72 26.61 -14.43
CA PRO A 4 -35.00 26.71 -13.17
C PRO A 4 -33.46 26.75 -13.32
N PHE A 5 -32.89 25.99 -14.23
CA PHE A 5 -31.45 25.97 -14.48
C PHE A 5 -30.94 27.28 -15.11
N PHE A 6 -31.72 27.85 -16.02
CA PHE A 6 -31.39 29.14 -16.62
C PHE A 6 -31.29 30.26 -15.59
N ILE A 7 -32.28 30.33 -14.68
CA ILE A 7 -32.30 31.33 -13.61
C ILE A 7 -31.16 31.09 -12.62
N ALA A 8 -30.92 29.84 -12.17
CA ALA A 8 -29.84 29.50 -11.27
C ALA A 8 -28.45 29.90 -11.80
N ARG A 9 -28.18 29.62 -13.08
CA ARG A 9 -26.92 30.04 -13.75
C ARG A 9 -26.79 31.55 -13.77
N ARG A 10 -27.88 32.29 -14.03
CA ARG A 10 -27.86 33.76 -14.08
C ARG A 10 -27.65 34.36 -12.68
N TYR A 11 -28.17 33.75 -11.63
CA TYR A 11 -27.92 34.22 -10.27
C TYR A 11 -26.47 34.03 -9.86
N LEU A 12 -25.87 32.91 -10.18
CA LEU A 12 -24.48 32.62 -9.81
C LEU A 12 -23.46 33.53 -10.53
N PHE A 13 -23.73 33.91 -11.80
CA PHE A 13 -22.78 34.68 -12.65
C PHE A 13 -23.21 36.12 -12.90
N SER A 14 -24.23 36.67 -12.20
CA SER A 14 -24.73 38.03 -12.43
C SER A 14 -23.83 39.09 -11.81
N LYS A 15 -23.35 40.03 -12.62
CA LYS A 15 -22.52 41.18 -12.18
C LYS A 15 -23.30 42.27 -11.43
N LYS A 16 -24.64 42.24 -11.38
CA LYS A 16 -25.49 43.29 -10.82
C LYS A 16 -26.10 42.94 -9.46
N SER A 17 -25.75 41.80 -8.86
CA SER A 17 -26.15 41.44 -7.48
C SER A 17 -25.20 42.06 -6.47
N THR A 18 -25.73 42.41 -5.30
CA THR A 18 -24.99 43.04 -4.19
C THR A 18 -23.67 42.30 -3.94
N HIS A 19 -22.56 43.02 -3.82
CA HIS A 19 -21.20 42.44 -3.66
C HIS A 19 -21.12 41.40 -2.54
N VAL A 20 -21.93 41.52 -1.49
CA VAL A 20 -21.93 40.60 -0.32
C VAL A 20 -22.30 39.18 -0.68
N ILE A 21 -23.34 38.96 -1.51
CA ILE A 21 -23.82 37.62 -1.87
C ILE A 21 -22.81 36.86 -2.72
N ASN A 22 -22.24 37.58 -3.70
CA ASN A 22 -21.20 36.97 -4.55
C ASN A 22 -19.96 36.57 -3.75
N VAL A 23 -19.59 37.35 -2.74
CA VAL A 23 -18.48 37.05 -1.81
C VAL A 23 -18.81 35.77 -1.01
N ILE A 24 -20.01 35.67 -0.42
CA ILE A 24 -20.41 34.51 0.38
C ILE A 24 -20.47 33.24 -0.49
N SER A 25 -21.04 33.33 -1.70
CA SER A 25 -21.07 32.19 -2.64
C SER A 25 -19.65 31.79 -3.07
N SER A 26 -18.74 32.75 -3.31
CA SER A 26 -17.35 32.48 -3.63
C SER A 26 -16.61 31.80 -2.47
N ILE A 27 -16.84 32.22 -1.23
CA ILE A 27 -16.29 31.55 -0.03
C ILE A 27 -16.73 30.07 0.02
N SER A 28 -18.00 29.81 -0.30
CA SER A 28 -18.53 28.43 -0.32
C SER A 28 -17.86 27.59 -1.42
N VAL A 29 -17.67 28.15 -2.62
CA VAL A 29 -16.95 27.46 -3.73
C VAL A 29 -15.50 27.19 -3.32
N ILE A 30 -14.81 28.18 -2.73
CA ILE A 30 -13.42 28.04 -2.27
C ILE A 30 -13.33 26.96 -1.19
N GLY A 31 -14.24 26.96 -0.21
CA GLY A 31 -14.26 25.96 0.85
C GLY A 31 -14.37 24.53 0.31
N VAL A 32 -15.29 24.30 -0.62
CA VAL A 32 -15.43 23.00 -1.30
C VAL A 32 -14.19 22.68 -2.15
N ALA A 33 -13.66 23.67 -2.88
CA ALA A 33 -12.49 23.47 -3.72
C ALA A 33 -11.24 23.09 -2.88
N VAL A 34 -11.01 23.76 -1.76
CA VAL A 34 -9.88 23.44 -0.85
C VAL A 34 -10.04 22.05 -0.25
N ALA A 35 -11.24 21.68 0.24
CA ALA A 35 -11.49 20.36 0.78
C ALA A 35 -11.31 19.26 -0.30
N THR A 36 -11.78 19.51 -1.51
CA THR A 36 -11.61 18.57 -2.64
C THR A 36 -10.15 18.47 -3.06
N MET A 37 -9.44 19.58 -3.13
CA MET A 37 -8.01 19.61 -3.42
C MET A 37 -7.22 18.79 -2.39
N ALA A 38 -7.52 18.95 -1.10
CA ALA A 38 -6.89 18.18 -0.03
C ALA A 38 -7.16 16.66 -0.19
N LEU A 39 -8.40 16.27 -0.53
CA LEU A 39 -8.73 14.87 -0.83
C LEU A 39 -7.85 14.31 -1.96
N VAL A 40 -7.72 15.03 -3.07
CA VAL A 40 -6.91 14.60 -4.22
C VAL A 40 -5.45 14.45 -3.81
N ILE A 41 -4.86 15.44 -3.15
CA ILE A 41 -3.44 15.43 -2.78
C ILE A 41 -3.15 14.29 -1.82
N VAL A 42 -3.91 14.17 -0.73
CA VAL A 42 -3.64 13.18 0.32
C VAL A 42 -3.81 11.76 -0.22
N LEU A 43 -4.87 11.46 -0.98
CA LEU A 43 -5.03 10.12 -1.56
C LEU A 43 -3.95 9.81 -2.61
N SER A 44 -3.51 10.81 -3.39
CA SER A 44 -2.40 10.63 -4.34
C SER A 44 -1.05 10.38 -3.65
N VAL A 45 -0.84 10.97 -2.47
CA VAL A 45 0.34 10.67 -1.63
C VAL A 45 0.28 9.24 -1.09
N PHE A 46 -0.87 8.78 -0.58
CA PHE A 46 -1.03 7.37 -0.16
C PHE A 46 -0.78 6.39 -1.31
N ASN A 47 -1.29 6.68 -2.50
CA ASN A 47 -1.00 5.87 -3.68
C ASN A 47 0.49 5.88 -4.03
N GLY A 48 1.13 7.06 -3.96
CA GLY A 48 2.57 7.19 -4.20
C GLY A 48 3.41 6.34 -3.26
N PHE A 49 3.07 6.31 -1.96
CA PHE A 49 3.72 5.41 -1.01
C PHE A 49 3.44 3.94 -1.30
N HIS A 50 2.21 3.59 -1.65
CA HIS A 50 1.85 2.23 -2.06
C HIS A 50 2.67 1.76 -3.26
N ASP A 51 2.77 2.59 -4.30
CA ASP A 51 3.53 2.29 -5.52
C ASP A 51 5.04 2.26 -5.23
N LEU A 52 5.53 3.13 -4.33
CA LEU A 52 6.92 3.10 -3.87
C LEU A 52 7.23 1.77 -3.17
N VAL A 53 6.42 1.35 -2.20
CA VAL A 53 6.61 0.06 -1.50
C VAL A 53 6.54 -1.10 -2.50
N ALA A 54 5.63 -1.04 -3.46
CA ALA A 54 5.54 -2.03 -4.54
C ALA A 54 6.79 -2.05 -5.43
N SER A 55 7.41 -0.88 -5.70
CA SER A 55 8.66 -0.79 -6.46
C SER A 55 9.90 -1.33 -5.72
N LEU A 56 9.78 -1.48 -4.39
CA LEU A 56 10.83 -2.07 -3.56
C LEU A 56 10.79 -3.60 -3.55
N PHE A 57 9.83 -4.24 -4.22
CA PHE A 57 9.91 -5.67 -4.44
C PHE A 57 11.20 -5.99 -5.20
N THR A 58 12.01 -6.82 -4.57
CA THR A 58 13.35 -7.12 -5.05
C THR A 58 13.39 -8.52 -5.64
N SER A 59 14.57 -8.86 -6.15
CA SER A 59 14.91 -10.24 -6.51
C SER A 59 14.71 -11.25 -5.36
N PHE A 60 14.61 -10.76 -4.12
CA PHE A 60 14.38 -11.59 -2.94
C PHE A 60 12.90 -12.01 -2.78
N ASP A 61 11.97 -11.29 -3.41
CA ASP A 61 10.54 -11.59 -3.35
C ASP A 61 10.13 -12.38 -4.60
N PRO A 62 9.77 -13.68 -4.48
CA PRO A 62 9.38 -14.50 -5.64
C PRO A 62 8.09 -13.98 -6.28
N GLN A 63 7.89 -14.28 -7.57
CA GLN A 63 6.67 -13.87 -8.27
C GLN A 63 5.42 -14.50 -7.68
N LEU A 64 5.51 -15.79 -7.34
CA LEU A 64 4.46 -16.54 -6.63
C LEU A 64 5.10 -17.35 -5.51
N LYS A 65 4.36 -17.50 -4.42
CA LYS A 65 4.75 -18.25 -3.23
C LYS A 65 3.59 -19.13 -2.78
N VAL A 66 3.83 -20.42 -2.61
CA VAL A 66 2.82 -21.38 -2.13
C VAL A 66 3.12 -21.71 -0.68
N VAL A 67 2.17 -21.40 0.19
CA VAL A 67 2.30 -21.62 1.64
C VAL A 67 1.19 -22.53 2.16
N PRO A 68 1.42 -23.36 3.19
CA PRO A 68 0.36 -24.13 3.83
C PRO A 68 -0.64 -23.19 4.53
N VAL A 69 -1.94 -23.52 4.48
CA VAL A 69 -2.99 -22.76 5.17
C VAL A 69 -2.96 -23.05 6.68
N GLU A 70 -2.67 -24.29 7.05
CA GLU A 70 -2.54 -24.72 8.43
C GLU A 70 -1.09 -25.10 8.75
N GLY A 71 -0.60 -24.63 9.89
CA GLY A 71 0.77 -24.86 10.32
C GLY A 71 1.79 -23.92 9.68
N LYS A 72 3.07 -24.15 9.95
CA LYS A 72 4.20 -23.38 9.39
C LYS A 72 4.94 -24.13 8.29
N THR A 73 4.74 -25.43 8.17
CA THR A 73 5.47 -26.31 7.25
C THR A 73 4.56 -27.35 6.64
N ALA A 74 4.92 -27.84 5.48
CA ALA A 74 4.23 -28.91 4.77
C ALA A 74 5.23 -29.97 4.28
N PRO A 75 4.80 -31.24 4.03
CA PRO A 75 5.64 -32.24 3.39
C PRO A 75 6.09 -31.80 1.99
N ALA A 76 7.40 -31.93 1.72
CA ALA A 76 7.97 -31.51 0.44
C ALA A 76 7.52 -32.43 -0.73
N ASP A 77 7.14 -33.67 -0.45
CA ASP A 77 6.69 -34.68 -1.39
C ASP A 77 5.16 -34.66 -1.64
N ASP A 78 4.46 -33.62 -1.14
CA ASP A 78 3.01 -33.50 -1.35
C ASP A 78 2.65 -33.51 -2.84
N PRO A 79 1.70 -34.38 -3.26
CA PRO A 79 1.28 -34.48 -4.67
C PRO A 79 0.74 -33.15 -5.24
N ILE A 80 0.16 -32.28 -4.42
CA ILE A 80 -0.33 -30.95 -4.83
C ILE A 80 0.85 -30.07 -5.23
N LEU A 81 1.88 -29.99 -4.38
CA LEU A 81 3.08 -29.20 -4.66
C LEU A 81 3.82 -29.73 -5.88
N THR A 82 3.89 -31.06 -6.03
CA THR A 82 4.47 -31.69 -7.22
C THR A 82 3.73 -31.28 -8.50
N LYS A 83 2.38 -31.28 -8.49
CA LYS A 83 1.59 -30.82 -9.64
C LYS A 83 1.84 -29.35 -9.97
N ILE A 84 1.94 -28.49 -8.96
CA ILE A 84 2.22 -27.05 -9.17
C ILE A 84 3.59 -26.85 -9.80
N ARG A 85 4.62 -27.58 -9.36
CA ARG A 85 5.99 -27.53 -9.93
C ARG A 85 6.03 -27.91 -11.40
N LEU A 86 5.20 -28.88 -11.80
CA LEU A 86 5.16 -29.43 -13.16
C LEU A 86 4.30 -28.62 -14.14
N LEU A 87 3.71 -27.50 -13.71
CA LEU A 87 2.94 -26.65 -14.62
C LEU A 87 3.85 -26.08 -15.73
N PRO A 88 3.39 -26.08 -16.99
CA PRO A 88 4.21 -25.64 -18.13
C PRO A 88 4.63 -24.18 -18.07
N GLN A 89 3.90 -23.35 -17.31
CA GLN A 89 4.15 -21.93 -17.11
C GLN A 89 5.25 -21.67 -16.06
N VAL A 90 5.58 -22.65 -15.21
CA VAL A 90 6.64 -22.52 -14.21
C VAL A 90 7.99 -22.63 -14.90
N ASP A 91 8.87 -21.70 -14.60
CA ASP A 91 10.24 -21.67 -15.06
C ASP A 91 11.17 -22.30 -14.01
N VAL A 92 11.13 -21.75 -12.79
CA VAL A 92 11.91 -22.23 -11.64
C VAL A 92 11.01 -22.40 -10.43
N ALA A 93 11.18 -23.50 -9.72
CA ALA A 93 10.52 -23.79 -8.45
C ALA A 93 11.57 -24.16 -7.41
N THR A 94 11.59 -23.44 -6.28
CA THR A 94 12.57 -23.59 -5.20
C THR A 94 11.85 -23.89 -3.89
N GLU A 95 12.25 -24.94 -3.21
CA GLU A 95 11.79 -25.21 -1.84
C GLU A 95 12.50 -24.28 -0.86
N THR A 96 11.80 -23.83 0.17
CA THR A 96 12.41 -23.08 1.22
C THR A 96 12.03 -23.61 2.62
N VAL A 97 12.96 -23.48 3.55
CA VAL A 97 12.72 -23.68 4.98
C VAL A 97 13.15 -22.40 5.69
N GLU A 98 12.19 -21.73 6.34
CA GLU A 98 12.43 -20.45 7.01
C GLU A 98 11.98 -20.51 8.46
N ASP A 99 12.89 -20.24 9.41
CA ASP A 99 12.54 -20.08 10.83
C ASP A 99 13.54 -19.16 11.53
N GLN A 100 13.23 -18.77 12.78
CA GLN A 100 14.06 -17.90 13.60
C GLN A 100 15.15 -18.68 14.33
N ALA A 101 16.32 -18.06 14.43
CA ALA A 101 17.48 -18.57 15.15
C ALA A 101 18.26 -17.43 15.80
N LEU A 102 19.19 -17.77 16.67
CA LEU A 102 20.17 -16.86 17.27
C LEU A 102 21.51 -17.09 16.57
N ALA A 103 22.05 -16.06 15.93
CA ALA A 103 23.40 -16.07 15.38
C ALA A 103 24.38 -15.46 16.36
N ILE A 104 25.52 -16.12 16.57
CA ILE A 104 26.60 -15.67 17.46
C ILE A 104 27.92 -15.73 16.73
N TYR A 105 28.63 -14.61 16.72
CA TYR A 105 30.01 -14.51 16.22
C TYR A 105 30.86 -13.74 17.22
N ASN A 106 31.86 -14.40 17.81
CA ASN A 106 32.64 -13.87 18.94
C ASN A 106 31.72 -13.39 20.06
N ASP A 107 31.81 -12.11 20.45
CA ASP A 107 31.01 -11.49 21.51
C ASP A 107 29.71 -10.85 20.99
N HIS A 108 29.45 -10.92 19.67
CA HIS A 108 28.25 -10.34 19.08
C HIS A 108 27.17 -11.38 18.84
N GLN A 109 25.92 -11.00 19.12
CA GLN A 109 24.76 -11.86 18.90
C GLN A 109 23.61 -11.10 18.26
N ALA A 110 22.83 -11.78 17.43
CA ALA A 110 21.64 -11.23 16.79
C ALA A 110 20.56 -12.30 16.56
N MET A 111 19.31 -11.93 16.79
CA MET A 111 18.19 -12.75 16.31
C MET A 111 18.10 -12.64 14.80
N VAL A 112 18.05 -13.79 14.15
CA VAL A 112 18.07 -13.89 12.68
C VAL A 112 16.97 -14.80 12.18
N LYS A 113 16.65 -14.66 10.90
CA LYS A 113 15.87 -15.62 10.13
C LYS A 113 16.82 -16.38 9.22
N ILE A 114 16.85 -17.69 9.40
CA ILE A 114 17.56 -18.58 8.49
C ILE A 114 16.62 -18.95 7.37
N LYS A 115 17.03 -18.68 6.14
CA LYS A 115 16.32 -19.09 4.91
C LYS A 115 17.18 -20.15 4.23
N GLY A 116 16.81 -21.41 4.45
CA GLY A 116 17.35 -22.54 3.72
C GLY A 116 16.69 -22.65 2.35
N VAL A 117 17.49 -22.73 1.29
CA VAL A 117 17.04 -22.74 -0.10
C VAL A 117 17.70 -23.89 -0.89
N ASP A 118 17.04 -24.30 -1.98
CA ASP A 118 17.62 -25.25 -2.92
C ASP A 118 18.74 -24.61 -3.78
N ASP A 119 19.54 -25.44 -4.43
CA ASP A 119 20.67 -25.00 -5.27
C ASP A 119 20.26 -24.12 -6.45
N ASN A 120 19.00 -24.25 -6.91
CA ASN A 120 18.45 -23.45 -7.99
C ASN A 120 17.95 -22.05 -7.55
N PHE A 121 18.11 -21.68 -6.28
CA PHE A 121 17.69 -20.39 -5.76
C PHE A 121 18.32 -19.20 -6.48
N ALA A 122 19.58 -19.32 -6.90
CA ALA A 122 20.26 -18.28 -7.66
C ALA A 122 19.57 -17.98 -9.01
N GLU A 123 19.00 -19.00 -9.64
CA GLU A 123 18.23 -18.84 -10.88
C GLU A 123 16.89 -18.15 -10.59
N LEU A 124 16.21 -18.52 -9.51
CA LEU A 124 14.92 -17.95 -9.12
C LEU A 124 15.02 -16.47 -8.78
N SER A 125 15.99 -16.10 -7.94
CA SER A 125 16.03 -14.81 -7.26
C SER A 125 16.99 -13.78 -7.88
N HIS A 126 17.82 -14.18 -8.88
CA HIS A 126 18.91 -13.35 -9.39
C HIS A 126 19.79 -12.73 -8.28
N ILE A 127 20.03 -13.52 -7.21
CA ILE A 127 20.74 -13.05 -6.01
C ILE A 127 22.14 -12.51 -6.33
N THR A 128 22.74 -12.99 -7.40
CA THR A 128 24.07 -12.56 -7.87
C THR A 128 24.16 -11.05 -8.12
N ASP A 129 23.05 -10.40 -8.46
CA ASP A 129 23.00 -8.97 -8.79
C ASP A 129 23.08 -8.07 -7.56
N ILE A 130 22.90 -8.64 -6.36
CA ILE A 130 22.85 -7.91 -5.08
C ILE A 130 23.94 -8.34 -4.10
N LEU A 131 24.97 -9.02 -4.60
CA LEU A 131 26.09 -9.48 -3.78
C LEU A 131 27.20 -8.42 -3.69
N TYR A 132 27.87 -8.41 -2.53
CA TYR A 132 29.02 -7.59 -2.22
C TYR A 132 30.14 -8.48 -1.64
N GLY A 133 31.34 -8.42 -2.22
CA GLY A 133 32.53 -9.21 -1.82
C GLY A 133 33.18 -9.84 -3.02
N ASP A 134 34.32 -10.49 -2.79
CA ASP A 134 35.16 -11.07 -3.84
C ASP A 134 34.87 -12.58 -4.08
N GLY A 135 33.97 -13.17 -3.27
CA GLY A 135 33.58 -14.56 -3.40
C GLY A 135 32.43 -14.76 -4.39
N SER A 136 31.75 -15.90 -4.27
CA SER A 136 30.60 -16.26 -5.09
C SER A 136 29.45 -16.80 -4.22
N PHE A 137 28.22 -16.68 -4.69
CA PHE A 137 27.09 -17.31 -4.03
C PHE A 137 27.23 -18.82 -4.12
N SER A 138 27.44 -19.45 -2.97
CA SER A 138 27.48 -20.88 -2.81
C SER A 138 26.79 -21.26 -1.50
N LEU A 139 26.00 -22.31 -1.52
CA LEU A 139 25.28 -22.80 -0.36
C LEU A 139 26.11 -23.81 0.43
N HIS A 140 26.90 -24.61 -0.25
CA HIS A 140 27.78 -25.62 0.35
C HIS A 140 28.96 -25.95 -0.56
N ALA A 141 30.06 -26.48 0.01
CA ALA A 141 31.15 -27.09 -0.72
C ALA A 141 31.74 -28.22 0.11
N ALA A 142 31.81 -29.42 -0.49
CA ALA A 142 32.19 -30.64 0.22
C ALA A 142 31.32 -30.86 1.52
N ASN A 143 31.96 -30.74 2.69
CA ASN A 143 31.33 -30.88 4.00
C ASN A 143 31.10 -29.54 4.72
N LEU A 144 31.30 -28.42 4.02
CA LEU A 144 31.14 -27.09 4.60
C LEU A 144 29.82 -26.48 4.15
N GLU A 145 29.05 -25.98 5.09
CA GLU A 145 27.83 -25.21 4.87
C GLU A 145 28.14 -23.72 4.89
N TYR A 146 27.66 -22.99 3.91
CA TYR A 146 27.89 -21.55 3.78
C TYR A 146 26.66 -20.74 4.15
N GLY A 147 26.89 -19.56 4.74
CA GLY A 147 25.86 -18.61 5.08
C GLY A 147 26.09 -17.27 4.39
N THR A 148 25.23 -16.90 3.44
CA THR A 148 25.26 -15.54 2.87
C THR A 148 24.43 -14.62 3.75
N VAL A 149 25.09 -13.66 4.40
CA VAL A 149 24.52 -12.80 5.43
C VAL A 149 24.09 -11.45 4.84
N GLY A 150 22.98 -10.89 5.30
CA GLY A 150 22.58 -9.53 4.94
C GLY A 150 23.57 -8.47 5.44
N ILE A 151 23.86 -7.46 4.61
CA ILE A 151 24.94 -6.49 4.87
C ILE A 151 24.80 -5.76 6.22
N ARG A 152 23.58 -5.39 6.65
CA ARG A 152 23.36 -4.73 7.94
C ARG A 152 23.45 -5.70 9.12
N LEU A 153 23.09 -6.97 8.90
CA LEU A 153 23.27 -8.01 9.89
C LEU A 153 24.76 -8.30 10.10
N ALA A 154 25.51 -8.36 9.00
CA ALA A 154 26.96 -8.51 9.04
C ALA A 154 27.64 -7.39 9.86
N GLN A 155 27.23 -6.14 9.64
CA GLN A 155 27.71 -5.00 10.44
C GLN A 155 27.37 -5.15 11.92
N ASN A 156 26.16 -5.61 12.28
CA ASN A 156 25.75 -5.83 13.67
C ASN A 156 26.55 -6.95 14.35
N LEU A 157 26.92 -7.99 13.59
CA LEU A 157 27.74 -9.10 14.09
C LEU A 157 29.23 -8.82 14.06
N GLY A 158 29.64 -7.67 13.50
CA GLY A 158 31.06 -7.32 13.34
C GLY A 158 31.81 -8.20 12.35
N ILE A 159 31.12 -8.73 11.32
CA ILE A 159 31.70 -9.57 10.26
C ILE A 159 31.77 -8.80 8.93
N GLY A 160 32.80 -9.07 8.14
CA GLY A 160 32.92 -8.61 6.77
C GLY A 160 32.37 -9.61 5.76
N ALA A 161 32.57 -9.36 4.46
CA ALA A 161 32.21 -10.32 3.43
C ALA A 161 32.97 -11.65 3.59
N GLN A 162 34.20 -11.56 3.95
CA GLN A 162 35.03 -12.68 4.39
C GLN A 162 35.23 -12.60 5.91
N TRP A 163 34.85 -13.63 6.64
CA TRP A 163 35.12 -13.76 8.08
C TRP A 163 35.84 -15.06 8.36
N ASP A 164 36.71 -15.03 9.38
CA ASP A 164 37.45 -16.19 9.81
C ASP A 164 36.68 -17.02 10.83
N GLY A 165 36.77 -18.33 10.76
CA GLY A 165 36.06 -19.24 11.69
C GLY A 165 34.61 -19.47 11.32
N PHE A 166 33.81 -19.72 12.36
CA PHE A 166 32.42 -20.17 12.21
C PHE A 166 31.44 -19.18 12.78
N LEU A 167 30.39 -18.90 12.01
CA LEU A 167 29.18 -18.24 12.51
C LEU A 167 28.28 -19.29 13.16
N LYS A 168 28.18 -19.28 14.48
CA LYS A 168 27.37 -20.24 15.25
C LYS A 168 25.91 -19.87 15.20
N ILE A 169 25.05 -20.83 14.87
CA ILE A 169 23.60 -20.65 14.79
C ILE A 169 22.93 -21.57 15.81
N TYR A 170 22.07 -20.99 16.62
CA TYR A 170 21.32 -21.70 17.66
C TYR A 170 19.83 -21.61 17.37
N ALA A 171 19.17 -22.75 17.25
CA ALA A 171 17.71 -22.83 17.10
C ALA A 171 17.08 -23.57 18.26
N PRO A 172 15.90 -23.14 18.78
CA PRO A 172 15.22 -23.86 19.83
C PRO A 172 14.76 -25.23 19.32
N LYS A 173 14.95 -26.26 20.13
CA LYS A 173 14.40 -27.60 19.85
C LYS A 173 12.88 -27.53 19.86
N LYS A 174 12.24 -28.12 18.84
CA LYS A 174 10.77 -28.18 18.75
C LYS A 174 10.16 -29.32 19.58
N GLU A 175 10.95 -30.32 19.92
CA GLU A 175 10.53 -31.49 20.68
C GLU A 175 11.40 -31.66 21.91
N GLY A 176 10.78 -31.98 23.05
CA GLY A 176 11.42 -32.22 24.36
C GLY A 176 10.97 -31.25 25.45
N GLN A 177 11.01 -31.70 26.70
CA GLN A 177 10.84 -30.82 27.85
C GLN A 177 12.13 -30.01 28.05
N LEU A 178 11.97 -28.69 28.19
CA LEU A 178 13.08 -27.81 28.59
C LEU A 178 13.53 -28.23 29.99
N ASP A 179 14.72 -28.80 30.09
CA ASP A 179 15.35 -29.02 31.38
C ASP A 179 15.87 -27.67 31.90
N MET A 180 15.17 -27.13 32.91
CA MET A 180 15.52 -25.86 33.52
C MET A 180 16.89 -25.88 34.21
N THR A 181 17.47 -27.07 34.42
CA THR A 181 18.82 -27.24 35.01
C THR A 181 19.92 -27.19 33.95
N ASN A 182 19.60 -27.45 32.67
CA ASN A 182 20.56 -27.39 31.57
C ASN A 182 19.93 -26.69 30.32
N LEU A 183 19.90 -25.38 30.39
CA LEU A 183 19.35 -24.55 29.31
C LEU A 183 20.02 -24.79 27.93
N GLY A 184 21.25 -25.30 27.92
CA GLY A 184 21.96 -25.63 26.67
C GLY A 184 21.32 -26.78 25.89
N ASP A 185 20.68 -27.72 26.56
CA ASP A 185 20.01 -28.87 25.92
C ASP A 185 18.71 -28.49 25.20
N GLY A 186 18.21 -27.29 25.40
CA GLY A 186 17.03 -26.75 24.73
C GLY A 186 17.30 -26.22 23.29
N PHE A 187 18.56 -26.21 22.87
CA PHE A 187 18.92 -25.66 21.54
C PHE A 187 19.66 -26.71 20.70
N VAL A 188 19.43 -26.63 19.39
CA VAL A 188 20.28 -27.24 18.36
C VAL A 188 21.28 -26.18 17.95
N ALA A 189 22.55 -26.53 17.94
CA ALA A 189 23.62 -25.63 17.50
C ALA A 189 24.29 -26.20 16.26
N ASP A 190 24.51 -25.37 15.27
CA ASP A 190 25.29 -25.67 14.06
C ASP A 190 26.06 -24.43 13.61
N SER A 191 26.90 -24.55 12.59
CA SER A 191 27.81 -23.47 12.20
C SER A 191 27.88 -23.29 10.69
N LEU A 192 27.97 -22.03 10.28
CA LEU A 192 28.10 -21.60 8.89
C LEU A 192 29.47 -20.98 8.63
N ASN A 193 29.97 -21.22 7.44
CA ASN A 193 31.21 -20.63 6.92
C ASN A 193 30.90 -19.44 6.00
N SER A 194 31.90 -18.59 5.77
CA SER A 194 31.80 -17.48 4.83
C SER A 194 31.91 -17.97 3.39
N PRO A 195 30.96 -17.58 2.49
CA PRO A 195 31.10 -17.76 1.05
C PRO A 195 31.94 -16.64 0.41
N GLY A 196 32.45 -15.67 1.19
CA GLY A 196 33.15 -14.49 0.71
C GLY A 196 32.26 -13.38 0.13
N VAL A 197 30.94 -13.46 0.36
CA VAL A 197 29.97 -12.47 -0.11
C VAL A 197 28.89 -12.21 0.93
N LEU A 198 28.36 -10.99 0.91
CA LEU A 198 27.17 -10.54 1.63
C LEU A 198 26.10 -10.14 0.62
N PHE A 199 24.84 -10.17 0.99
CA PHE A 199 23.79 -9.60 0.14
C PHE A 199 23.27 -8.26 0.65
N ALA A 200 22.87 -7.36 -0.25
CA ALA A 200 22.23 -6.10 0.09
C ALA A 200 21.03 -5.84 -0.83
N VAL A 201 19.84 -6.06 -0.29
CA VAL A 201 18.56 -5.83 -0.94
C VAL A 201 18.14 -4.36 -0.86
N LYS A 202 18.81 -3.56 -0.02
CA LYS A 202 18.46 -2.19 0.39
C LYS A 202 17.14 -2.09 1.13
N GLN A 203 16.68 -3.19 1.73
CA GLN A 203 15.54 -3.24 2.62
C GLN A 203 15.94 -3.73 4.02
N ALA A 204 15.59 -2.94 5.05
CA ALA A 204 15.96 -3.25 6.43
C ALA A 204 15.44 -4.62 6.91
N LYS A 205 14.28 -5.05 6.40
CA LYS A 205 13.67 -6.35 6.73
C LYS A 205 14.60 -7.52 6.38
N TYR A 206 15.20 -7.49 5.19
CA TYR A 206 16.09 -8.53 4.70
C TYR A 206 17.53 -8.31 5.16
N ASP A 207 18.06 -7.11 4.96
CA ASP A 207 19.48 -6.78 5.22
C ASP A 207 19.90 -6.93 6.70
N LYS A 208 18.93 -6.76 7.65
CA LYS A 208 19.20 -6.84 9.09
C LYS A 208 18.96 -8.20 9.71
N ASN A 209 18.14 -9.04 9.08
CA ASN A 209 17.58 -10.20 9.76
C ASN A 209 17.87 -11.52 9.08
N TYR A 210 18.24 -11.56 7.79
CA TYR A 210 18.29 -12.80 7.04
C TYR A 210 19.72 -13.33 6.84
N ILE A 211 19.82 -14.66 6.92
CA ILE A 211 20.97 -15.46 6.48
C ILE A 211 20.41 -16.51 5.51
N ILE A 212 20.97 -16.56 4.29
CA ILE A 212 20.64 -17.58 3.29
C ILE A 212 21.66 -18.71 3.38
N THR A 213 21.17 -19.94 3.41
CA THR A 213 22.01 -21.14 3.50
C THR A 213 21.34 -22.29 2.73
N SER A 214 21.97 -23.48 2.73
CA SER A 214 21.39 -24.65 2.10
C SER A 214 20.10 -25.11 2.81
N ILE A 215 19.18 -25.71 2.06
CA ILE A 215 17.94 -26.26 2.63
C ILE A 215 18.26 -27.44 3.56
N SER A 216 19.32 -28.21 3.28
CA SER A 216 19.80 -29.30 4.11
C SER A 216 20.23 -28.82 5.49
N PHE A 217 21.02 -27.72 5.56
CA PHE A 217 21.40 -27.10 6.81
C PHE A 217 20.16 -26.66 7.62
N ALA A 218 19.25 -25.94 6.99
CA ALA A 218 18.07 -25.43 7.68
C ALA A 218 17.15 -26.57 8.17
N ARG A 219 16.98 -27.62 7.39
CA ARG A 219 16.22 -28.81 7.80
C ARG A 219 16.85 -29.53 9.00
N ASN A 220 18.15 -29.65 9.02
CA ASN A 220 18.90 -30.23 10.15
C ASN A 220 18.75 -29.36 11.40
N LEU A 221 19.01 -28.05 11.26
CA LEU A 221 18.96 -27.09 12.36
C LEU A 221 17.58 -27.03 13.06
N PHE A 222 16.50 -27.04 12.25
CA PHE A 222 15.13 -26.90 12.74
C PHE A 222 14.41 -28.23 12.97
N GLY A 223 15.06 -29.38 12.72
CA GLY A 223 14.42 -30.70 12.83
C GLY A 223 13.25 -30.88 11.87
N GLN A 224 13.34 -30.34 10.65
CA GLN A 224 12.26 -30.33 9.65
C GLN A 224 12.60 -31.19 8.42
N GLN A 225 13.09 -32.38 8.63
CA GLN A 225 13.45 -33.30 7.55
C GLN A 225 12.25 -33.61 6.64
N GLY A 226 12.45 -33.50 5.32
CA GLY A 226 11.38 -33.73 4.33
C GLY A 226 10.25 -32.72 4.36
N MET A 227 10.41 -31.60 5.09
CA MET A 227 9.41 -30.52 5.15
C MET A 227 9.90 -29.29 4.38
N LEU A 228 8.95 -28.44 3.99
CA LEU A 228 9.22 -27.08 3.48
C LEU A 228 8.32 -26.07 4.20
N SER A 229 8.77 -24.84 4.33
CA SER A 229 7.97 -23.72 4.80
C SER A 229 7.10 -23.18 3.67
N ASP A 230 7.69 -23.07 2.50
CA ASP A 230 7.00 -22.60 1.28
C ASP A 230 7.71 -23.07 0.00
N LEU A 231 6.98 -22.97 -1.10
CA LEU A 231 7.47 -23.21 -2.45
C LEU A 231 7.46 -21.88 -3.20
N GLU A 232 8.64 -21.39 -3.54
CA GLU A 232 8.85 -20.16 -4.29
C GLU A 232 8.93 -20.43 -5.79
N LEU A 233 8.23 -19.61 -6.59
CA LEU A 233 8.06 -19.85 -8.01
C LEU A 233 8.39 -18.62 -8.84
N ARG A 234 9.10 -18.85 -9.97
CA ARG A 234 9.24 -17.92 -11.07
C ARG A 234 8.52 -18.47 -12.29
N LEU A 235 7.75 -17.61 -12.96
CA LEU A 235 7.04 -17.97 -14.19
C LEU A 235 7.90 -17.65 -15.42
N LYS A 236 7.65 -18.40 -16.50
CA LYS A 236 8.25 -18.12 -17.80
C LYS A 236 7.87 -16.74 -18.32
N PRO A 237 8.78 -16.03 -19.00
CA PRO A 237 8.49 -14.72 -19.60
C PRO A 237 7.24 -14.77 -20.48
N GLY A 238 6.36 -13.77 -20.33
CA GLY A 238 5.10 -13.66 -21.08
C GLY A 238 3.91 -14.43 -20.50
N SER A 239 4.06 -15.15 -19.39
CA SER A 239 2.95 -15.79 -18.69
C SER A 239 2.07 -14.73 -18.00
N ASN A 240 0.73 -14.92 -18.06
CA ASN A 240 -0.21 -14.08 -17.32
C ASN A 240 -0.23 -14.53 -15.86
N LEU A 241 0.32 -13.71 -14.97
CA LEU A 241 0.48 -14.01 -13.54
C LEU A 241 -0.85 -14.32 -12.87
N ASP A 242 -1.89 -13.50 -13.11
CA ASP A 242 -3.20 -13.66 -12.46
C ASP A 242 -3.90 -14.97 -12.91
N ALA A 243 -3.81 -15.31 -14.19
CA ALA A 243 -4.38 -16.54 -14.72
C ALA A 243 -3.67 -17.78 -14.14
N VAL A 244 -2.33 -17.77 -14.11
CA VAL A 244 -1.53 -18.87 -13.55
C VAL A 244 -1.75 -18.99 -12.04
N LYS A 245 -1.83 -17.89 -11.31
CA LYS A 245 -2.14 -17.87 -9.88
C LYS A 245 -3.51 -18.52 -9.61
N ALA A 246 -4.54 -18.17 -10.40
CA ALA A 246 -5.87 -18.75 -10.26
C ALA A 246 -5.87 -20.26 -10.55
N GLU A 247 -5.15 -20.71 -11.58
CA GLU A 247 -4.96 -22.13 -11.90
C GLU A 247 -4.25 -22.88 -10.76
N MET A 248 -3.14 -22.32 -10.25
CA MET A 248 -2.42 -22.88 -9.11
C MET A 248 -3.28 -22.94 -7.85
N GLN A 249 -4.09 -21.91 -7.58
CA GLN A 249 -4.99 -21.90 -6.42
C GLN A 249 -6.10 -22.97 -6.55
N GLN A 250 -6.58 -23.27 -7.76
CA GLN A 250 -7.52 -24.38 -7.98
C GLN A 250 -6.87 -25.74 -7.68
N ILE A 251 -5.61 -25.93 -8.07
CA ILE A 251 -4.83 -27.15 -7.76
C ILE A 251 -4.54 -27.23 -6.25
N ALA A 252 -4.19 -26.13 -5.63
CA ALA A 252 -3.86 -26.00 -4.20
C ALA A 252 -5.08 -26.28 -3.29
N GLY A 253 -6.29 -25.98 -3.78
CA GLY A 253 -7.54 -26.14 -3.02
C GLY A 253 -7.53 -25.31 -1.74
N ASN A 254 -7.97 -25.93 -0.64
CA ASN A 254 -7.97 -25.29 0.68
C ASN A 254 -6.73 -25.64 1.51
N LYS A 255 -5.83 -26.47 1.02
CA LYS A 255 -4.65 -26.93 1.77
C LYS A 255 -3.50 -25.94 1.68
N TYR A 256 -3.36 -25.27 0.54
CA TYR A 256 -2.32 -24.27 0.31
C TYR A 256 -2.91 -22.97 -0.21
N LYS A 257 -2.24 -21.87 0.09
CA LYS A 257 -2.54 -20.53 -0.43
C LYS A 257 -1.44 -20.12 -1.39
N VAL A 258 -1.81 -19.66 -2.59
CA VAL A 258 -0.88 -19.13 -3.58
C VAL A 258 -0.87 -17.61 -3.46
N LEU A 259 0.27 -17.05 -3.06
CA LEU A 259 0.46 -15.64 -2.78
C LEU A 259 1.27 -14.98 -3.89
N ASP A 260 0.80 -13.87 -4.42
CA ASP A 260 1.63 -12.97 -5.22
C ASP A 260 2.49 -12.06 -4.33
N ARG A 261 3.33 -11.21 -4.94
CA ARG A 261 4.24 -10.31 -4.20
C ARG A 261 3.52 -9.36 -3.24
N PHE A 262 2.32 -8.90 -3.58
CA PHE A 262 1.53 -8.02 -2.72
C PHE A 262 0.97 -8.78 -1.53
N GLU A 263 0.46 -9.96 -1.74
CA GLU A 263 -0.10 -10.81 -0.69
C GLU A 263 0.98 -11.39 0.25
N GLN A 264 2.21 -11.59 -0.23
CA GLN A 264 3.35 -11.97 0.61
C GLN A 264 3.71 -10.89 1.65
N GLN A 265 3.32 -9.65 1.41
CA GLN A 265 3.45 -8.51 2.33
C GLN A 265 2.08 -7.96 2.75
N GLU A 266 1.07 -8.84 2.84
CA GLU A 266 -0.32 -8.49 3.13
C GLU A 266 -0.45 -7.55 4.34
N ASP A 267 0.28 -7.81 5.42
CA ASP A 267 0.24 -6.98 6.62
C ASP A 267 0.60 -5.52 6.33
N THR A 268 1.66 -5.27 5.55
CA THR A 268 2.09 -3.92 5.18
C THR A 268 1.05 -3.24 4.30
N PHE A 269 0.61 -3.90 3.22
CA PHE A 269 -0.37 -3.33 2.29
C PHE A 269 -1.76 -3.16 2.91
N LYS A 270 -2.15 -4.06 3.81
CA LYS A 270 -3.40 -3.97 4.56
C LYS A 270 -3.40 -2.77 5.52
N ILE A 271 -2.30 -2.55 6.24
CA ILE A 271 -2.14 -1.37 7.09
C ILE A 271 -2.24 -0.10 6.24
N MET A 272 -1.51 0.00 5.13
CA MET A 272 -1.54 1.16 4.22
C MET A 272 -2.96 1.41 3.66
N SER A 273 -3.69 0.36 3.31
CA SER A 273 -5.05 0.49 2.80
C SER A 273 -6.03 0.97 3.87
N ILE A 274 -5.86 0.52 5.13
CA ILE A 274 -6.63 0.99 6.28
C ILE A 274 -6.32 2.46 6.56
N GLU A 275 -5.06 2.86 6.56
CA GLU A 275 -4.64 4.26 6.73
C GLU A 275 -5.22 5.16 5.65
N LYS A 276 -5.17 4.75 4.38
CA LYS A 276 -5.81 5.45 3.25
C LYS A 276 -7.31 5.60 3.46
N MET A 277 -8.00 4.55 3.91
CA MET A 277 -9.44 4.58 4.20
C MET A 277 -9.77 5.55 5.34
N ILE A 278 -8.99 5.52 6.43
CA ILE A 278 -9.15 6.44 7.56
C ILE A 278 -8.95 7.90 7.09
N ALA A 279 -7.89 8.17 6.35
CA ALA A 279 -7.64 9.50 5.79
C ALA A 279 -8.78 9.97 4.90
N TYR A 280 -9.32 9.12 4.04
CA TYR A 280 -10.48 9.42 3.20
C TYR A 280 -11.72 9.77 4.02
N ILE A 281 -12.01 9.03 5.08
CA ILE A 281 -13.15 9.29 5.98
C ILE A 281 -12.97 10.66 6.68
N PHE A 282 -11.79 10.93 7.24
CA PHE A 282 -11.49 12.21 7.89
C PHE A 282 -11.61 13.40 6.94
N LEU A 283 -11.06 13.29 5.74
CA LEU A 283 -11.13 14.35 4.74
C LEU A 283 -12.54 14.54 4.21
N THR A 284 -13.32 13.47 4.09
CA THR A 284 -14.75 13.54 3.77
C THR A 284 -15.53 14.25 4.88
N PHE A 285 -15.19 14.01 6.14
CA PHE A 285 -15.77 14.76 7.25
C PHE A 285 -15.44 16.27 7.17
N ILE A 286 -14.20 16.64 6.85
CA ILE A 286 -13.81 18.03 6.60
C ILE A 286 -14.60 18.62 5.44
N LEU A 287 -14.82 17.86 4.36
CA LEU A 287 -15.68 18.26 3.25
C LEU A 287 -17.13 18.52 3.71
N VAL A 288 -17.70 17.66 4.56
CA VAL A 288 -19.02 17.89 5.16
C VAL A 288 -19.06 19.20 5.92
N VAL A 289 -18.04 19.48 6.74
CA VAL A 289 -17.92 20.77 7.46
C VAL A 289 -17.82 21.94 6.48
N ALA A 290 -17.04 21.83 5.40
CA ALA A 290 -16.96 22.85 4.36
C ALA A 290 -18.32 23.09 3.68
N CYS A 291 -19.13 22.06 3.54
CA CYS A 291 -20.49 22.18 2.98
C CYS A 291 -21.47 22.96 3.88
N PHE A 292 -21.21 23.13 5.18
CA PHE A 292 -22.02 24.04 6.01
C PHE A 292 -21.96 25.49 5.53
N ASN A 293 -20.86 25.90 4.90
CA ASN A 293 -20.76 27.23 4.28
C ASN A 293 -21.75 27.36 3.10
N ILE A 294 -22.02 26.28 2.38
CA ILE A 294 -23.06 26.28 1.32
C ILE A 294 -24.45 26.50 1.94
N ILE A 295 -24.72 25.89 3.09
CA ILE A 295 -26.00 26.07 3.80
C ILE A 295 -26.22 27.55 4.19
N GLY A 296 -25.17 28.16 4.79
CA GLY A 296 -25.20 29.58 5.15
C GLY A 296 -25.40 30.49 3.93
N SER A 297 -24.62 30.27 2.88
CA SER A 297 -24.67 31.01 1.62
C SER A 297 -26.05 30.94 0.97
N LEU A 298 -26.61 29.74 0.83
CA LEU A 298 -27.94 29.56 0.25
C LEU A 298 -29.06 30.17 1.11
N SER A 299 -28.95 30.07 2.43
CA SER A 299 -29.93 30.66 3.34
C SER A 299 -29.98 32.17 3.18
N MET A 300 -28.82 32.82 3.14
CA MET A 300 -28.72 34.28 2.91
C MET A 300 -29.23 34.67 1.54
N LEU A 301 -28.87 33.92 0.50
CA LEU A 301 -29.30 34.15 -0.87
C LEU A 301 -30.84 34.04 -1.02
N ILE A 302 -31.47 33.03 -0.41
CA ILE A 302 -32.91 32.84 -0.43
C ILE A 302 -33.62 34.04 0.22
N ILE A 303 -33.09 34.58 1.32
CA ILE A 303 -33.64 35.76 2.01
C ILE A 303 -33.51 37.02 1.14
N ASP A 304 -32.36 37.26 0.55
CA ASP A 304 -32.09 38.46 -0.29
C ASP A 304 -32.95 38.46 -1.56
N LYS A 305 -33.14 37.27 -2.17
CA LYS A 305 -33.93 37.08 -3.39
C LYS A 305 -35.41 36.97 -3.18
N LYS A 306 -35.94 37.34 -1.98
CA LYS A 306 -37.41 37.27 -1.66
C LYS A 306 -38.21 38.04 -2.69
N ASN A 307 -37.84 39.25 -3.08
CA ASN A 307 -38.54 40.09 -4.04
C ASN A 307 -38.53 39.47 -5.46
N ASP A 308 -37.42 38.88 -5.84
CA ASP A 308 -37.32 38.17 -7.13
C ASP A 308 -38.23 36.95 -7.15
N VAL A 309 -38.39 36.25 -6.02
CA VAL A 309 -39.33 35.12 -5.86
C VAL A 309 -40.77 35.58 -6.06
N VAL A 310 -41.18 36.72 -5.48
CA VAL A 310 -42.51 37.30 -5.67
C VAL A 310 -42.73 37.63 -7.16
N THR A 311 -41.77 38.23 -7.79
CA THR A 311 -41.85 38.56 -9.23
C THR A 311 -41.99 37.30 -10.08
N LEU A 312 -41.21 36.26 -9.80
CA LEU A 312 -41.32 34.97 -10.52
C LEU A 312 -42.69 34.32 -10.33
N ARG A 313 -43.28 34.39 -9.12
CA ARG A 313 -44.66 33.94 -8.86
C ARG A 313 -45.68 34.68 -9.69
N ASN A 314 -45.57 36.02 -9.73
CA ASN A 314 -46.50 36.85 -10.50
C ASN A 314 -46.37 36.57 -12.03
N LEU A 315 -45.21 36.09 -12.48
CA LEU A 315 -45.00 35.62 -13.87
C LEU A 315 -45.47 34.16 -14.09
N GLY A 316 -46.06 33.50 -13.07
CA GLY A 316 -46.68 32.17 -13.20
C GLY A 316 -45.75 31.00 -12.80
N ALA A 317 -44.57 31.25 -12.18
CA ALA A 317 -43.72 30.19 -11.68
C ALA A 317 -44.33 29.53 -10.43
N ASN A 318 -44.40 28.20 -10.42
CA ASN A 318 -44.89 27.45 -9.26
C ASN A 318 -43.80 27.24 -8.21
N ASP A 319 -44.22 26.97 -6.97
CA ASP A 319 -43.29 26.82 -5.82
C ASP A 319 -42.24 25.72 -6.01
N LYS A 320 -42.59 24.66 -6.73
CA LYS A 320 -41.65 23.58 -7.06
C LYS A 320 -40.52 24.06 -8.04
N GLN A 321 -40.87 24.96 -8.96
CA GLN A 321 -39.92 25.54 -9.89
C GLN A 321 -38.98 26.47 -9.17
N ILE A 322 -39.47 27.32 -8.27
CA ILE A 322 -38.70 28.24 -7.46
C ILE A 322 -37.71 27.47 -6.53
N THR A 323 -38.19 26.42 -5.84
CA THR A 323 -37.35 25.55 -5.02
C THR A 323 -36.22 24.90 -5.86
N ARG A 324 -36.53 24.46 -7.09
CA ARG A 324 -35.53 23.89 -8.00
C ARG A 324 -34.45 24.88 -8.43
N VAL A 325 -34.76 26.19 -8.53
CA VAL A 325 -33.76 27.23 -8.84
C VAL A 325 -32.66 27.21 -7.77
N PHE A 326 -33.03 27.28 -6.49
CA PHE A 326 -32.06 27.28 -5.39
C PHE A 326 -31.32 25.92 -5.23
N LEU A 327 -32.02 24.81 -5.50
CA LEU A 327 -31.37 23.48 -5.53
C LEU A 327 -30.29 23.40 -6.63
N PHE A 328 -30.58 23.92 -7.82
CA PHE A 328 -29.61 23.95 -8.92
C PHE A 328 -28.43 24.87 -8.61
N GLU A 329 -28.65 26.00 -7.96
CA GLU A 329 -27.59 26.93 -7.60
C GLU A 329 -26.61 26.29 -6.60
N GLY A 330 -27.09 25.69 -5.52
CA GLY A 330 -26.25 24.97 -4.55
C GLY A 330 -25.49 23.80 -5.19
N ARG A 331 -26.14 23.06 -6.10
CA ARG A 331 -25.45 22.01 -6.88
C ARG A 331 -24.33 22.56 -7.76
N MET A 332 -24.56 23.70 -8.41
CA MET A 332 -23.54 24.35 -9.22
C MET A 332 -22.34 24.79 -8.39
N ILE A 333 -22.57 25.32 -7.17
CA ILE A 333 -21.49 25.64 -6.23
C ILE A 333 -20.64 24.39 -5.92
N ALA A 334 -21.29 23.27 -5.60
CA ALA A 334 -20.58 22.02 -5.31
C ALA A 334 -19.80 21.49 -6.52
N VAL A 335 -20.41 21.51 -7.72
CA VAL A 335 -19.74 21.02 -8.95
C VAL A 335 -18.57 21.91 -9.34
N ILE A 336 -18.73 23.23 -9.28
CA ILE A 336 -17.66 24.18 -9.61
C ILE A 336 -16.51 24.02 -8.59
N GLY A 337 -16.84 23.93 -7.29
CA GLY A 337 -15.86 23.68 -6.24
C GLY A 337 -15.11 22.36 -6.46
N ALA A 338 -15.83 21.28 -6.79
CA ALA A 338 -15.23 19.98 -7.11
C ALA A 338 -14.27 20.07 -8.31
N VAL A 339 -14.69 20.68 -9.42
CA VAL A 339 -13.87 20.78 -10.64
C VAL A 339 -12.62 21.62 -10.39
N ILE A 340 -12.77 22.75 -9.70
CA ILE A 340 -11.63 23.62 -9.36
C ILE A 340 -10.70 22.87 -8.37
N GLY A 341 -11.25 22.23 -7.36
CA GLY A 341 -10.47 21.50 -6.36
C GLY A 341 -9.70 20.32 -6.95
N ILE A 342 -10.33 19.53 -7.81
CA ILE A 342 -9.66 18.45 -8.54
C ILE A 342 -8.57 19.02 -9.45
N GLY A 343 -8.88 20.08 -10.23
CA GLY A 343 -7.91 20.68 -11.14
C GLY A 343 -6.66 21.21 -10.41
N LEU A 344 -6.86 21.92 -9.30
CA LEU A 344 -5.75 22.41 -8.46
C LEU A 344 -5.00 21.26 -7.78
N GLY A 345 -5.71 20.26 -7.27
CA GLY A 345 -5.10 19.07 -6.67
C GLY A 345 -4.22 18.30 -7.66
N LEU A 346 -4.73 18.05 -8.85
CA LEU A 346 -3.96 17.38 -9.92
C LEU A 346 -2.76 18.21 -10.37
N LEU A 347 -2.92 19.54 -10.47
CA LEU A 347 -1.81 20.43 -10.81
C LEU A 347 -0.70 20.36 -9.74
N LEU A 348 -1.05 20.41 -8.46
CA LEU A 348 -0.07 20.31 -7.37
C LEU A 348 0.59 18.94 -7.30
N CYS A 349 -0.16 17.85 -7.53
CA CYS A 349 0.39 16.50 -7.64
C CYS A 349 1.39 16.41 -8.80
N PHE A 350 1.05 16.95 -9.96
CA PHE A 350 1.94 16.99 -11.13
C PHE A 350 3.22 17.80 -10.86
N LEU A 351 3.09 18.98 -10.25
CA LEU A 351 4.24 19.80 -9.87
C LEU A 351 5.14 19.09 -8.84
N GLN A 352 4.55 18.37 -7.89
CA GLN A 352 5.31 17.57 -6.92
C GLN A 352 6.07 16.42 -7.61
N GLN A 353 5.44 15.70 -8.55
CA GLN A 353 6.10 14.65 -9.32
C GLN A 353 7.27 15.18 -10.16
N GLN A 354 7.12 16.37 -10.76
CA GLN A 354 8.11 16.93 -11.67
C GLN A 354 9.27 17.61 -10.94
N TYR A 355 8.99 18.33 -9.86
CA TYR A 355 9.98 19.18 -9.19
C TYR A 355 10.36 18.72 -7.79
N GLY A 356 9.60 17.82 -7.16
CA GLY A 356 9.91 17.30 -5.83
C GLY A 356 9.99 18.38 -4.74
N PHE A 357 9.06 19.34 -4.73
CA PHE A 357 9.10 20.46 -3.78
C PHE A 357 9.12 20.01 -2.33
N VAL A 358 8.35 18.98 -1.99
CA VAL A 358 8.32 18.40 -0.65
C VAL A 358 9.28 17.22 -0.62
N ARG A 359 10.37 17.33 0.16
CA ARG A 359 11.40 16.30 0.32
C ARG A 359 11.18 15.48 1.58
N LEU A 360 11.64 14.22 1.56
CA LEU A 360 11.63 13.29 2.68
C LEU A 360 12.92 13.41 3.50
N GLY A 361 13.11 14.53 4.26
CA GLY A 361 14.27 14.76 5.11
C GLY A 361 15.33 15.67 4.54
N ASP A 362 16.22 16.16 5.42
CA ASP A 362 17.24 17.18 5.11
C ASP A 362 18.60 16.61 4.67
N SER A 363 18.81 15.29 4.70
CA SER A 363 20.08 14.65 4.36
C SER A 363 19.97 13.83 3.09
N GLU A 364 20.73 14.23 2.06
CA GLU A 364 20.87 13.44 0.83
C GLU A 364 21.35 12.00 1.17
N GLY A 365 20.59 11.00 0.69
CA GLY A 365 20.92 9.58 0.87
C GLY A 365 20.39 8.89 2.11
N SER A 366 19.62 9.56 2.99
CA SER A 366 19.00 8.90 4.16
C SER A 366 17.76 8.06 3.82
N PHE A 367 17.11 8.35 2.72
CA PHE A 367 15.91 7.64 2.25
C PHE A 367 16.11 7.12 0.82
N ILE A 368 15.34 6.10 0.47
CA ILE A 368 15.36 5.47 -0.86
C ILE A 368 14.88 6.44 -1.95
N VAL A 369 14.11 7.44 -1.59
CA VAL A 369 13.54 8.47 -2.47
C VAL A 369 13.71 9.84 -1.82
N ASP A 370 14.23 10.82 -2.56
CA ASP A 370 14.50 12.16 -2.05
C ASP A 370 13.24 13.02 -1.89
N ALA A 371 12.20 12.75 -2.69
CA ALA A 371 10.95 13.51 -2.68
C ALA A 371 9.76 12.67 -2.21
N TYR A 372 8.76 13.32 -1.59
CA TYR A 372 7.49 12.67 -1.26
C TYR A 372 6.87 12.03 -2.50
N PRO A 373 6.65 10.70 -2.48
CA PRO A 373 6.07 10.01 -3.61
C PRO A 373 4.60 10.41 -3.78
N VAL A 374 4.21 10.69 -5.01
CA VAL A 374 2.83 11.03 -5.38
C VAL A 374 2.45 10.22 -6.62
N SER A 375 1.35 9.50 -6.56
CA SER A 375 0.79 8.75 -7.70
C SER A 375 -0.69 9.03 -7.84
N VAL A 376 -1.10 9.48 -9.02
CA VAL A 376 -2.51 9.81 -9.28
C VAL A 376 -3.22 8.62 -9.89
N HIS A 377 -4.15 8.03 -9.13
CA HIS A 377 -5.02 6.97 -9.63
C HIS A 377 -6.36 7.57 -10.09
N TYR A 378 -6.71 7.41 -11.35
CA TYR A 378 -7.96 7.97 -11.94
C TYR A 378 -9.23 7.45 -11.25
N SER A 379 -9.21 6.23 -10.73
CA SER A 379 -10.30 5.65 -9.93
C SER A 379 -10.59 6.49 -8.68
N ASP A 380 -9.55 6.91 -7.96
CA ASP A 380 -9.70 7.72 -6.74
C ASP A 380 -10.24 9.11 -7.08
N VAL A 381 -9.78 9.72 -8.18
CA VAL A 381 -10.30 11.01 -8.65
C VAL A 381 -11.79 10.91 -8.97
N ALA A 382 -12.23 9.82 -9.60
CA ALA A 382 -13.64 9.57 -9.88
C ALA A 382 -14.46 9.39 -8.59
N ILE A 383 -13.95 8.63 -7.62
CA ILE A 383 -14.58 8.43 -6.31
C ILE A 383 -14.70 9.77 -5.57
N ILE A 384 -13.63 10.57 -5.53
CA ILE A 384 -13.65 11.92 -4.92
C ILE A 384 -14.72 12.78 -5.57
N PHE A 385 -14.78 12.84 -6.90
CA PHE A 385 -15.77 13.63 -7.63
C PHE A 385 -17.20 13.24 -7.25
N VAL A 386 -17.51 11.94 -7.26
CA VAL A 386 -18.83 11.41 -6.87
C VAL A 386 -19.15 11.76 -5.41
N THR A 387 -18.17 11.60 -4.51
CA THR A 387 -18.35 11.90 -3.09
C THR A 387 -18.65 13.39 -2.85
N VAL A 388 -17.90 14.29 -3.49
CA VAL A 388 -18.09 15.75 -3.36
C VAL A 388 -19.48 16.14 -3.86
N ILE A 389 -19.90 15.59 -5.00
CA ILE A 389 -21.25 15.84 -5.54
C ILE A 389 -22.32 15.29 -4.60
N ALA A 390 -22.16 14.08 -4.08
CA ALA A 390 -23.16 13.46 -3.19
C ALA A 390 -23.28 14.26 -1.88
N VAL A 391 -22.16 14.59 -1.24
CA VAL A 391 -22.13 15.39 0.01
C VAL A 391 -22.71 16.78 -0.23
N GLY A 392 -22.26 17.47 -1.29
CA GLY A 392 -22.79 18.78 -1.65
C GLY A 392 -24.28 18.76 -1.96
N TRP A 393 -24.77 17.72 -2.62
CA TRP A 393 -26.20 17.57 -2.90
C TRP A 393 -27.05 17.35 -1.63
N LEU A 394 -26.55 16.53 -0.71
CA LEU A 394 -27.21 16.32 0.60
C LEU A 394 -27.22 17.60 1.42
N ALA A 395 -26.09 18.34 1.46
CA ALA A 395 -25.98 19.59 2.19
C ALA A 395 -26.96 20.66 1.67
N VAL A 396 -27.19 20.72 0.36
CA VAL A 396 -28.10 21.69 -0.27
C VAL A 396 -29.57 21.30 -0.09
N TRP A 397 -29.88 20.00 -0.10
CA TRP A 397 -31.25 19.51 -0.13
C TRP A 397 -32.06 19.88 1.12
N TYR A 398 -31.47 19.74 2.32
CA TYR A 398 -32.15 19.98 3.58
C TYR A 398 -32.53 21.46 3.78
N PRO A 399 -31.59 22.46 3.70
CA PRO A 399 -31.92 23.86 3.96
C PRO A 399 -32.86 24.46 2.92
N VAL A 400 -32.69 24.11 1.66
CA VAL A 400 -33.55 24.59 0.59
C VAL A 400 -34.98 24.14 0.78
N ARG A 401 -35.22 22.89 1.18
CA ARG A 401 -36.57 22.40 1.49
C ARG A 401 -37.18 23.08 2.73
N ALA A 402 -36.37 23.27 3.78
CA ALA A 402 -36.86 23.89 5.03
C ALA A 402 -37.21 25.38 4.85
N LEU A 403 -36.31 26.13 4.18
CA LEU A 403 -36.49 27.57 3.96
C LEU A 403 -37.52 27.90 2.89
N SER A 404 -37.58 27.12 1.80
CA SER A 404 -38.58 27.35 0.75
C SER A 404 -40.01 27.16 1.30
N LYS A 405 -40.27 26.19 2.20
CA LYS A 405 -41.55 26.05 2.84
C LYS A 405 -41.95 27.29 3.67
N ARG A 406 -41.01 27.91 4.40
CA ARG A 406 -41.29 29.11 5.22
C ARG A 406 -41.46 30.39 4.40
N LEU A 407 -40.87 30.50 3.22
CA LEU A 407 -40.98 31.66 2.33
C LEU A 407 -42.19 31.56 1.40
N LEU A 408 -42.69 30.37 1.18
CA LEU A 408 -43.80 30.05 0.27
C LEU A 408 -45.13 29.87 1.03
N SER A 409 -45.10 29.68 2.36
CA SER A 409 -46.25 29.83 3.26
C SER A 409 -46.48 31.31 3.59
#